data_01198728d1cbf66f5aecbff9648e556c
#
_entry.id   01198728d1cbf66f5aecbff9648e556c
#
_cell.length_a   1.000
_cell.length_b   1.000
_cell.length_c   1.000
_cell.angle_alpha   90.00
_cell.angle_beta   90.00
_cell.angle_gamma   90.00
#
_symmetry.space_group_name_H-M   'P 1'
#
loop_
_entity.id
_entity.type
_entity.pdbx_description
1 polymer ?
#
loop_
_entity_poly.entity_id
_entity_poly.type
_entity_poly.pdbx_seq_one_letter_code
_entity_poly.pdbx_strand_id
1 'polypeptide(L)'
;MSKTSTGALFYIPGLGNKKTEDRQERYLRLWGRIHHREIYFFRPNWHSSESYNEKWKRLEESIAPIRKESLTVVGVSAGASLAVRLSSENPRIPHIITVCGKLKGFDSIGKEYLKRAPALYESVKYSENSITKLQHESSRFTCYSSLFDPVVPNQDTYFSRARRKNIPIVGHSIAIVLYLVFFLPRK
;
A
#
# COMPACT_ATOMS: atom_id res chain seq x y z
N MET A 1 -11.78 -2.90 31.80
CA MET A 1 -12.41 -2.11 30.74
C MET A 1 -11.59 -2.30 29.47
N SER A 2 -12.11 -3.05 28.50
CA SER A 2 -11.48 -3.20 27.18
C SER A 2 -11.52 -1.84 26.49
N LYS A 3 -10.36 -1.23 26.25
CA LYS A 3 -10.28 -0.02 25.40
C LYS A 3 -10.69 -0.44 24.00
N THR A 4 -11.86 -0.02 23.56
CA THR A 4 -12.33 -0.23 22.19
C THR A 4 -11.28 0.31 21.23
N SER A 5 -10.74 -0.56 20.39
CA SER A 5 -9.81 -0.18 19.32
C SER A 5 -10.48 0.88 18.42
N THR A 6 -9.80 1.99 18.17
CA THR A 6 -10.34 3.10 17.38
C THR A 6 -10.30 2.84 15.87
N GLY A 7 -9.95 1.62 15.45
CA GLY A 7 -9.89 1.17 14.07
C GLY A 7 -8.66 0.31 13.78
N ALA A 8 -8.64 -0.29 12.61
CA ALA A 8 -7.55 -1.15 12.15
C ALA A 8 -6.74 -0.49 11.03
N LEU A 9 -5.46 -0.80 10.97
CA LEU A 9 -4.57 -0.43 9.87
C LEU A 9 -3.99 -1.70 9.26
N PHE A 10 -4.24 -1.90 7.97
CA PHE A 10 -3.70 -2.99 7.17
C PHE A 10 -2.58 -2.46 6.28
N TYR A 11 -1.36 -2.91 6.52
CA TYR A 11 -0.18 -2.42 5.85
C TYR A 11 0.38 -3.43 4.86
N ILE A 12 0.67 -2.97 3.64
CA ILE A 12 1.23 -3.76 2.54
C ILE A 12 2.56 -3.12 2.11
N PRO A 13 3.71 -3.71 2.44
CA PRO A 13 5.03 -3.17 2.11
C PRO A 13 5.36 -3.27 0.61
N GLY A 14 6.34 -2.48 0.19
CA GLY A 14 6.94 -2.55 -1.15
C GLY A 14 7.94 -3.69 -1.31
N LEU A 15 8.83 -3.56 -2.32
CA LEU A 15 9.89 -4.53 -2.64
C LEU A 15 11.04 -4.49 -1.62
N GLY A 16 10.70 -4.57 -0.35
CA GLY A 16 11.69 -4.64 0.73
C GLY A 16 12.28 -6.04 0.89
N ASN A 17 13.40 -6.12 1.60
CA ASN A 17 13.89 -7.38 2.13
C ASN A 17 13.27 -7.65 3.52
N LYS A 18 13.38 -8.90 3.99
CA LYS A 18 12.84 -9.32 5.30
C LYS A 18 13.24 -8.39 6.44
N LYS A 19 14.51 -7.94 6.49
CA LYS A 19 15.01 -7.03 7.55
C LYS A 19 14.29 -5.68 7.55
N THR A 20 14.02 -5.14 6.36
CA THR A 20 13.26 -3.88 6.21
C THR A 20 11.81 -4.05 6.63
N GLU A 21 11.16 -5.13 6.19
CA GLU A 21 9.79 -5.44 6.57
C GLU A 21 9.65 -5.66 8.10
N ASP A 22 10.59 -6.39 8.72
CA ASP A 22 10.61 -6.62 10.17
C ASP A 22 10.75 -5.31 10.97
N ARG A 23 11.53 -4.34 10.45
CA ARG A 23 11.64 -3.01 11.08
C ARG A 23 10.35 -2.22 10.96
N GLN A 24 9.74 -2.21 9.76
CA GLN A 24 8.48 -1.53 9.53
C GLN A 24 7.36 -2.12 10.40
N GLU A 25 7.27 -3.44 10.47
CA GLU A 25 6.26 -4.11 11.29
C GLU A 25 6.43 -3.79 12.77
N ARG A 26 7.66 -3.88 13.31
CA ARG A 26 7.93 -3.52 14.71
C ARG A 26 7.55 -2.07 15.02
N TYR A 27 7.91 -1.15 14.13
CA TYR A 27 7.54 0.25 14.26
C TYR A 27 6.02 0.44 14.26
N LEU A 28 5.33 -0.15 13.30
CA LEU A 28 3.87 -0.04 13.18
C LEU A 28 3.15 -0.65 14.38
N ARG A 29 3.61 -1.79 14.91
CA ARG A 29 3.04 -2.40 16.12
C ARG A 29 3.22 -1.51 17.34
N LEU A 30 4.39 -0.87 17.52
CA LEU A 30 4.61 0.11 18.58
C LEU A 30 3.70 1.32 18.42
N TRP A 31 3.65 1.86 17.22
CA TRP A 31 2.78 2.98 16.87
C TRP A 31 1.30 2.64 17.12
N GLY A 32 0.86 1.45 16.75
CA GLY A 32 -0.50 0.97 16.98
C GLY A 32 -0.85 0.88 18.47
N ARG A 33 0.08 0.43 19.32
CA ARG A 33 -0.10 0.42 20.79
C ARG A 33 -0.30 1.83 21.34
N ILE A 34 0.51 2.79 20.89
CA ILE A 34 0.43 4.20 21.35
C ILE A 34 -0.89 4.84 20.92
N HIS A 35 -1.35 4.54 19.70
CA HIS A 35 -2.56 5.15 19.12
C HIS A 35 -3.83 4.29 19.24
N HIS A 36 -3.78 3.20 20.01
CA HIS A 36 -4.90 2.28 20.20
C HIS A 36 -5.50 1.73 18.91
N ARG A 37 -4.64 1.42 17.91
CA ARG A 37 -5.04 0.83 16.63
C ARG A 37 -4.51 -0.58 16.49
N GLU A 38 -5.34 -1.46 15.93
CA GLU A 38 -4.91 -2.79 15.53
C GLU A 38 -4.07 -2.71 14.26
N ILE A 39 -2.93 -3.41 14.24
CA ILE A 39 -2.01 -3.44 13.10
C ILE A 39 -2.00 -4.83 12.50
N TYR A 40 -2.39 -4.89 11.23
CA TYR A 40 -2.28 -6.05 10.37
C TYR A 40 -1.18 -5.79 9.35
N PHE A 41 -0.16 -6.61 9.33
CA PHE A 41 0.98 -6.48 8.43
C PHE A 41 0.98 -7.64 7.45
N PHE A 42 0.67 -7.38 6.19
CA PHE A 42 0.69 -8.39 5.13
C PHE A 42 2.06 -8.40 4.45
N ARG A 43 2.67 -9.59 4.31
CA ARG A 43 3.93 -9.78 3.59
C ARG A 43 3.66 -10.39 2.22
N PRO A 44 3.79 -9.61 1.13
CA PRO A 44 3.55 -10.11 -0.22
C PRO A 44 4.59 -11.14 -0.66
N ASN A 45 5.75 -11.21 0.03
CA ASN A 45 6.88 -12.07 -0.37
C ASN A 45 7.24 -11.87 -1.85
N TRP A 46 7.46 -10.61 -2.24
CA TRP A 46 7.68 -10.22 -3.65
C TRP A 46 8.76 -11.03 -4.36
N HIS A 47 9.77 -11.47 -3.63
CA HIS A 47 10.92 -12.21 -4.15
C HIS A 47 10.73 -13.74 -4.16
N SER A 48 9.58 -14.24 -3.73
CA SER A 48 9.28 -15.68 -3.81
C SER A 48 8.85 -16.08 -5.22
N SER A 49 8.87 -17.38 -5.48
CA SER A 49 8.36 -17.98 -6.73
C SER A 49 6.83 -18.05 -6.81
N GLU A 50 6.12 -17.64 -5.76
CA GLU A 50 4.66 -17.59 -5.77
C GLU A 50 4.16 -16.72 -6.92
N SER A 51 3.17 -17.23 -7.65
CA SER A 51 2.45 -16.48 -8.66
C SER A 51 1.69 -15.29 -8.03
N TYR A 52 1.30 -14.36 -8.87
CA TYR A 52 0.45 -13.24 -8.43
C TYR A 52 -0.86 -13.74 -7.79
N ASN A 53 -1.49 -14.76 -8.36
CA ASN A 53 -2.76 -15.31 -7.85
C ASN A 53 -2.62 -15.93 -6.46
N GLU A 54 -1.52 -16.63 -6.19
CA GLU A 54 -1.24 -17.17 -4.86
C GLU A 54 -1.04 -16.07 -3.83
N LYS A 55 -0.29 -15.00 -4.18
CA LYS A 55 -0.12 -13.82 -3.31
C LYS A 55 -1.46 -13.10 -3.07
N TRP A 56 -2.28 -13.01 -4.10
CA TRP A 56 -3.60 -12.40 -4.02
C TRP A 56 -4.51 -13.19 -3.08
N LYS A 57 -4.59 -14.50 -3.23
CA LYS A 57 -5.38 -15.39 -2.36
C LYS A 57 -4.97 -15.23 -0.89
N ARG A 58 -3.67 -15.22 -0.59
CA ARG A 58 -3.18 -14.97 0.78
C ARG A 58 -3.59 -13.60 1.32
N LEU A 59 -3.60 -12.57 0.46
CA LEU A 59 -4.05 -11.24 0.83
C LEU A 59 -5.54 -11.25 1.20
N GLU A 60 -6.37 -11.88 0.38
CA GLU A 60 -7.81 -12.02 0.64
C GLU A 60 -8.08 -12.77 1.95
N GLU A 61 -7.39 -13.88 2.19
CA GLU A 61 -7.49 -14.66 3.42
C GLU A 61 -7.06 -13.83 4.64
N SER A 62 -6.01 -13.02 4.53
CA SER A 62 -5.50 -12.19 5.63
C SER A 62 -6.42 -11.03 5.99
N ILE A 63 -7.17 -10.50 5.03
CA ILE A 63 -8.09 -9.37 5.27
C ILE A 63 -9.52 -9.85 5.60
N ALA A 64 -9.87 -11.10 5.28
CA ALA A 64 -11.22 -11.63 5.45
C ALA A 64 -11.78 -11.45 6.87
N PRO A 65 -11.04 -11.72 7.96
CA PRO A 65 -11.54 -11.60 9.34
C PRO A 65 -11.65 -10.15 9.83
N ILE A 66 -11.12 -9.17 9.08
CA ILE A 66 -11.05 -7.78 9.55
C ILE A 66 -12.34 -7.04 9.19
N ARG A 67 -12.86 -6.28 10.17
CA ARG A 67 -14.03 -5.41 9.96
C ARG A 67 -13.68 -4.26 9.00
N LYS A 68 -14.32 -4.23 7.82
CA LYS A 68 -13.96 -3.33 6.72
C LYS A 68 -14.28 -1.85 7.01
N GLU A 69 -15.38 -1.58 7.71
CA GLU A 69 -15.90 -0.24 7.96
C GLU A 69 -14.98 0.63 8.85
N SER A 70 -14.10 0.01 9.61
CA SER A 70 -13.10 0.70 10.46
C SER A 70 -11.67 0.54 9.97
N LEU A 71 -11.48 0.04 8.75
CA LEU A 71 -10.18 -0.32 8.21
C LEU A 71 -9.57 0.83 7.40
N THR A 72 -8.30 1.12 7.66
CA THR A 72 -7.43 1.90 6.77
C THR A 72 -6.42 0.97 6.11
N VAL A 73 -6.38 0.92 4.79
CA VAL A 73 -5.37 0.18 4.04
C VAL A 73 -4.26 1.11 3.62
N VAL A 74 -3.02 0.75 3.92
CA VAL A 74 -1.81 1.49 3.51
C VAL A 74 -0.97 0.60 2.62
N GLY A 75 -0.84 0.96 1.36
CA GLY A 75 0.05 0.29 0.40
C GLY A 75 1.24 1.16 0.06
N VAL A 76 2.44 0.59 0.13
CA VAL A 76 3.69 1.32 -0.08
C VAL A 76 4.42 0.78 -1.30
N SER A 77 4.89 1.67 -2.20
CA SER A 77 5.64 1.29 -3.40
C SER A 77 4.91 0.19 -4.21
N ALA A 78 5.50 -0.98 -4.39
CA ALA A 78 4.84 -2.13 -5.03
C ALA A 78 3.56 -2.59 -4.30
N GLY A 79 3.52 -2.50 -2.96
CA GLY A 79 2.34 -2.87 -2.17
C GLY A 79 1.11 -1.98 -2.42
N ALA A 80 1.32 -0.80 -2.98
CA ALA A 80 0.24 0.12 -3.34
C ALA A 80 -0.64 -0.43 -4.47
N SER A 81 -0.08 -1.18 -5.41
CA SER A 81 -0.85 -1.83 -6.48
C SER A 81 -1.82 -2.88 -5.94
N LEU A 82 -1.39 -3.66 -4.93
CA LEU A 82 -2.28 -4.59 -4.22
C LEU A 82 -3.38 -3.86 -3.45
N ALA A 83 -3.04 -2.73 -2.78
CA ALA A 83 -4.02 -1.94 -2.04
C ALA A 83 -5.11 -1.35 -2.96
N VAL A 84 -4.76 -0.90 -4.16
CA VAL A 84 -5.72 -0.39 -5.16
C VAL A 84 -6.65 -1.49 -5.63
N ARG A 85 -6.14 -2.66 -6.02
CA ARG A 85 -6.99 -3.79 -6.41
C ARG A 85 -7.89 -4.22 -5.25
N LEU A 86 -7.33 -4.37 -4.05
CA LEU A 86 -8.08 -4.77 -2.86
C LEU A 86 -9.28 -3.85 -2.60
N SER A 87 -9.08 -2.53 -2.77
CA SER A 87 -10.14 -1.55 -2.55
C SER A 87 -11.21 -1.58 -3.63
N SER A 88 -10.87 -1.95 -4.87
CA SER A 88 -11.85 -2.10 -5.96
C SER A 88 -12.78 -3.31 -5.76
N GLU A 89 -12.28 -4.33 -5.08
CA GLU A 89 -13.05 -5.54 -4.74
C GLU A 89 -13.75 -5.43 -3.37
N ASN A 90 -13.36 -4.42 -2.55
CA ASN A 90 -13.92 -4.19 -1.22
C ASN A 90 -14.39 -2.73 -1.04
N PRO A 91 -15.56 -2.35 -1.57
CA PRO A 91 -16.05 -0.96 -1.53
C PRO A 91 -16.33 -0.44 -0.12
N ARG A 92 -16.49 -1.32 0.87
CA ARG A 92 -16.72 -0.94 2.28
C ARG A 92 -15.47 -0.46 3.02
N ILE A 93 -14.26 -0.57 2.44
CA ILE A 93 -13.05 -0.01 3.03
C ILE A 93 -13.05 1.50 2.84
N PRO A 94 -13.15 2.31 3.91
CA PRO A 94 -13.37 3.76 3.78
C PRO A 94 -12.11 4.55 3.42
N HIS A 95 -10.92 4.05 3.80
CA HIS A 95 -9.68 4.80 3.65
C HIS A 95 -8.57 3.95 3.04
N ILE A 96 -8.08 4.38 1.90
CA ILE A 96 -6.95 3.78 1.22
C ILE A 96 -5.84 4.83 1.05
N ILE A 97 -4.66 4.49 1.50
CA ILE A 97 -3.49 5.35 1.41
C ILE A 97 -2.43 4.64 0.59
N THR A 98 -1.93 5.31 -0.44
CA THR A 98 -0.79 4.83 -1.22
C THR A 98 0.40 5.74 -1.02
N VAL A 99 1.59 5.19 -0.85
CA VAL A 99 2.81 5.96 -0.57
C VAL A 99 3.88 5.60 -1.58
N CYS A 100 4.27 6.57 -2.42
CA CYS A 100 5.22 6.36 -3.52
C CYS A 100 4.85 5.12 -4.36
N GLY A 101 3.55 4.92 -4.57
CA GLY A 101 3.00 3.68 -5.11
C GLY A 101 3.16 3.55 -6.61
N LYS A 102 3.60 2.39 -7.11
CA LYS A 102 3.52 2.05 -8.52
C LYS A 102 2.10 1.56 -8.84
N LEU A 103 1.22 2.48 -9.26
CA LEU A 103 -0.20 2.21 -9.50
C LEU A 103 -0.53 1.95 -10.97
N LYS A 104 0.28 2.49 -11.88
CA LYS A 104 0.11 2.47 -13.34
C LYS A 104 1.43 2.25 -14.05
N GLY A 105 1.35 2.09 -15.38
CA GLY A 105 2.52 1.98 -16.22
C GLY A 105 3.24 0.63 -16.02
N PHE A 106 2.50 -0.48 -16.04
CA PHE A 106 3.07 -1.82 -15.91
C PHE A 106 4.11 -2.11 -17.00
N ASP A 107 3.95 -1.58 -18.21
CA ASP A 107 4.89 -1.76 -19.31
C ASP A 107 6.22 -1.01 -19.11
N SER A 108 6.26 -0.02 -18.22
CA SER A 108 7.47 0.75 -17.89
C SER A 108 8.27 0.17 -16.71
N ILE A 109 7.88 -0.99 -16.19
CA ILE A 109 8.61 -1.65 -15.10
C ILE A 109 9.94 -2.20 -15.65
N GLY A 110 11.05 -1.75 -15.06
CA GLY A 110 12.38 -2.18 -15.48
C GLY A 110 12.58 -3.69 -15.34
N LYS A 111 13.27 -4.31 -16.33
CA LYS A 111 13.51 -5.76 -16.39
C LYS A 111 14.14 -6.33 -15.11
N GLU A 112 14.99 -5.56 -14.43
CA GLU A 112 15.63 -5.98 -13.17
C GLU A 112 14.61 -6.16 -12.02
N TYR A 113 13.57 -5.33 -11.98
CA TYR A 113 12.48 -5.50 -11.01
C TYR A 113 11.65 -6.75 -11.31
N LEU A 114 11.38 -7.01 -12.60
CA LEU A 114 10.61 -8.18 -13.03
C LEU A 114 11.36 -9.50 -12.77
N LYS A 115 12.69 -9.51 -12.91
CA LYS A 115 13.51 -10.68 -12.54
C LYS A 115 13.43 -10.98 -11.04
N ARG A 116 13.41 -9.94 -10.19
CA ARG A 116 13.39 -10.08 -8.73
C ARG A 116 12.00 -10.31 -8.16
N ALA A 117 10.97 -9.83 -8.82
CA ALA A 117 9.59 -9.86 -8.37
C ALA A 117 8.65 -10.05 -9.58
N PRO A 118 8.56 -11.26 -10.14
CA PRO A 118 7.77 -11.51 -11.36
C PRO A 118 6.29 -11.12 -11.21
N ALA A 119 5.70 -11.33 -10.04
CA ALA A 119 4.32 -10.98 -9.75
C ALA A 119 4.04 -9.46 -9.75
N LEU A 120 5.07 -8.61 -9.78
CA LEU A 120 4.90 -7.15 -9.79
C LEU A 120 4.20 -6.66 -11.06
N TYR A 121 4.54 -7.23 -12.22
CA TYR A 121 3.93 -6.87 -13.49
C TYR A 121 2.41 -7.06 -13.44
N GLU A 122 1.97 -8.24 -13.06
CA GLU A 122 0.53 -8.54 -12.94
C GLU A 122 -0.14 -7.67 -11.88
N SER A 123 0.52 -7.44 -10.75
CA SER A 123 0.00 -6.59 -9.70
C SER A 123 -0.28 -5.16 -10.17
N VAL A 124 0.67 -4.54 -10.88
CA VAL A 124 0.49 -3.18 -11.42
C VAL A 124 -0.54 -3.16 -12.54
N LYS A 125 -0.57 -4.18 -13.41
CA LYS A 125 -1.59 -4.32 -14.47
C LYS A 125 -3.01 -4.41 -13.88
N TYR A 126 -3.21 -5.23 -12.84
CA TYR A 126 -4.50 -5.30 -12.14
C TYR A 126 -4.85 -3.98 -11.44
N SER A 127 -3.87 -3.30 -10.83
CA SER A 127 -4.08 -1.98 -10.25
C SER A 127 -4.58 -0.97 -11.27
N GLU A 128 -3.92 -0.88 -12.42
CA GLU A 128 -4.27 0.03 -13.50
C GLU A 128 -5.70 -0.22 -14.03
N ASN A 129 -6.07 -1.48 -14.23
CA ASN A 129 -7.43 -1.88 -14.59
C ASN A 129 -8.45 -1.52 -13.50
N SER A 130 -8.07 -1.66 -12.23
CA SER A 130 -8.94 -1.32 -11.10
C SER A 130 -9.18 0.18 -10.97
N ILE A 131 -8.19 1.02 -11.30
CA ILE A 131 -8.32 2.49 -11.28
C ILE A 131 -9.48 2.96 -12.16
N THR A 132 -9.69 2.35 -13.30
CA THR A 132 -10.79 2.70 -14.20
C THR A 132 -12.15 2.50 -13.52
N LYS A 133 -12.30 1.45 -12.72
CA LYS A 133 -13.53 1.15 -11.95
C LYS A 133 -13.70 2.10 -10.76
N LEU A 134 -12.60 2.58 -10.18
CA LEU A 134 -12.57 3.39 -8.95
C LEU A 134 -12.78 4.88 -9.17
N GLN A 135 -13.00 5.35 -10.39
CA GLN A 135 -13.14 6.78 -10.70
C GLN A 135 -14.22 7.50 -9.87
N HIS A 136 -15.33 6.83 -9.58
CA HIS A 136 -16.43 7.37 -8.76
C HIS A 136 -16.19 7.27 -7.25
N GLU A 137 -15.22 6.47 -6.81
CA GLU A 137 -14.90 6.20 -5.41
C GLU A 137 -13.53 6.76 -5.00
N SER A 138 -12.95 7.60 -5.84
CA SER A 138 -11.60 8.15 -5.68
C SER A 138 -11.43 9.00 -4.41
N SER A 139 -12.51 9.51 -3.82
CA SER A 139 -12.49 10.25 -2.55
C SER A 139 -11.99 9.43 -1.35
N ARG A 140 -12.07 8.10 -1.43
CA ARG A 140 -11.53 7.18 -0.41
C ARG A 140 -10.00 7.12 -0.45
N PHE A 141 -9.36 7.60 -1.52
CA PHE A 141 -7.93 7.47 -1.75
C PHE A 141 -7.16 8.73 -1.37
N THR A 142 -6.05 8.53 -0.67
CA THR A 142 -5.02 9.54 -0.49
C THR A 142 -3.69 8.99 -1.01
N CYS A 143 -3.16 9.61 -2.06
CA CYS A 143 -1.91 9.22 -2.72
C CYS A 143 -0.79 10.15 -2.29
N TYR A 144 0.19 9.62 -1.57
CA TYR A 144 1.42 10.35 -1.20
C TYR A 144 2.52 10.07 -2.21
N SER A 145 3.19 11.13 -2.68
CA SER A 145 4.38 11.04 -3.54
C SER A 145 5.51 11.90 -2.96
N SER A 146 6.76 11.59 -3.27
CA SER A 146 7.88 12.49 -3.02
C SER A 146 7.88 13.64 -4.04
N LEU A 147 8.64 14.71 -3.79
CA LEU A 147 8.82 15.78 -4.78
C LEU A 147 9.49 15.26 -6.05
N PHE A 148 10.50 14.41 -5.89
CA PHE A 148 11.16 13.69 -6.97
C PHE A 148 11.45 12.26 -6.53
N ASP A 149 10.96 11.28 -7.31
CA ASP A 149 11.14 9.86 -7.02
C ASP A 149 11.92 9.21 -8.19
N PRO A 150 13.17 8.76 -7.95
CA PRO A 150 13.98 8.13 -8.99
C PRO A 150 13.55 6.68 -9.30
N VAL A 151 12.65 6.10 -8.50
CA VAL A 151 12.22 4.69 -8.62
C VAL A 151 10.85 4.58 -9.27
N VAL A 152 9.90 5.40 -8.81
CA VAL A 152 8.53 5.43 -9.34
C VAL A 152 8.22 6.83 -9.86
N PRO A 153 8.01 6.99 -11.17
CA PRO A 153 7.61 8.29 -11.74
C PRO A 153 6.39 8.84 -11.03
N ASN A 154 6.40 10.12 -10.68
CA ASN A 154 5.32 10.74 -9.91
C ASN A 154 3.95 10.57 -10.58
N GLN A 155 3.88 10.59 -11.91
CA GLN A 155 2.65 10.37 -12.68
C GLN A 155 2.01 8.99 -12.41
N ASP A 156 2.80 8.00 -12.01
CA ASP A 156 2.35 6.64 -11.75
C ASP A 156 1.86 6.44 -10.30
N THR A 157 2.08 7.44 -9.42
CA THR A 157 1.75 7.34 -7.99
C THR A 157 0.34 7.77 -7.63
N TYR A 158 -0.43 8.28 -8.59
CA TYR A 158 -1.79 8.76 -8.36
C TYR A 158 -2.69 8.54 -9.58
N PHE A 159 -3.99 8.71 -9.40
CA PHE A 159 -4.99 8.70 -10.46
C PHE A 159 -6.00 9.84 -10.27
N SER A 160 -6.81 10.08 -11.30
CA SER A 160 -7.76 11.18 -11.34
C SER A 160 -8.69 11.19 -10.13
N ARG A 161 -8.96 12.39 -9.59
CA ARG A 161 -9.83 12.65 -8.44
C ARG A 161 -9.40 12.04 -7.10
N ALA A 162 -8.34 11.24 -7.01
CA ALA A 162 -7.76 10.84 -5.73
C ALA A 162 -7.10 12.06 -5.05
N ARG A 163 -7.19 12.12 -3.73
CA ARG A 163 -6.51 13.18 -2.97
C ARG A 163 -4.99 12.99 -3.08
N ARG A 164 -4.32 13.94 -3.71
CA ARG A 164 -2.86 13.92 -3.84
C ARG A 164 -2.20 14.72 -2.72
N LYS A 165 -1.14 14.18 -2.13
CA LYS A 165 -0.29 14.84 -1.15
C LYS A 165 1.18 14.61 -1.50
N ASN A 166 2.00 15.67 -1.41
CA ASN A 166 3.43 15.58 -1.63
C ASN A 166 4.17 15.57 -0.27
N ILE A 167 5.09 14.63 -0.12
CA ILE A 167 6.07 14.64 0.96
C ILE A 167 7.23 15.51 0.48
N PRO A 168 7.61 16.58 1.22
CA PRO A 168 8.57 17.58 0.76
C PRO A 168 10.01 17.07 0.83
N ILE A 169 10.29 15.96 0.12
CA ILE A 169 11.60 15.31 0.07
C ILE A 169 11.86 14.72 -1.31
N VAL A 170 13.13 14.60 -1.66
CA VAL A 170 13.62 13.86 -2.83
C VAL A 170 14.03 12.46 -2.39
N GLY A 171 13.57 11.45 -3.14
CA GLY A 171 13.95 10.06 -2.92
C GLY A 171 12.82 9.16 -2.41
N HIS A 172 12.76 7.97 -3.00
CA HIS A 172 11.73 6.97 -2.77
C HIS A 172 11.68 6.45 -1.32
N SER A 173 12.78 5.86 -0.89
CA SER A 173 12.85 5.21 0.44
C SER A 173 12.74 6.21 1.59
N ILE A 174 13.32 7.40 1.43
CA ILE A 174 13.26 8.45 2.44
C ILE A 174 11.82 8.95 2.60
N ALA A 175 11.11 9.16 1.51
CA ALA A 175 9.71 9.56 1.55
C ALA A 175 8.84 8.52 2.29
N ILE A 176 9.08 7.23 2.06
CA ILE A 176 8.38 6.15 2.77
C ILE A 176 8.65 6.20 4.27
N VAL A 177 9.90 6.38 4.68
CA VAL A 177 10.28 6.49 6.10
C VAL A 177 9.61 7.72 6.74
N LEU A 178 9.66 8.87 6.08
CA LEU A 178 9.00 10.09 6.58
C LEU A 178 7.49 9.92 6.69
N TYR A 179 6.86 9.23 5.72
CA TYR A 179 5.45 8.90 5.81
C TYR A 179 5.14 8.10 7.07
N LEU A 180 5.88 7.03 7.34
CA LEU A 180 5.68 6.19 8.51
C LEU A 180 5.83 6.97 9.81
N VAL A 181 6.78 7.90 9.88
CA VAL A 181 7.05 8.66 11.13
C VAL A 181 6.03 9.77 11.36
N PHE A 182 5.65 10.52 10.32
CA PHE A 182 4.93 11.78 10.48
C PHE A 182 3.49 11.79 9.95
N PHE A 183 3.15 10.91 9.01
CA PHE A 183 1.90 11.00 8.25
C PHE A 183 0.94 9.82 8.45
N LEU A 184 1.28 8.84 9.28
CA LEU A 184 0.35 7.75 9.62
C LEU A 184 -0.94 8.30 10.23
N PRO A 185 -2.11 7.81 9.81
CA PRO A 185 -3.40 8.31 10.29
C PRO A 185 -3.62 7.97 11.76
N ARG A 186 -3.73 8.99 12.60
CA ARG A 186 -3.90 8.84 14.07
C ARG A 186 -5.35 8.64 14.50
N LYS A 187 -6.30 8.92 13.59
CA LYS A 187 -7.76 8.76 13.79
C LYS A 187 -8.36 7.88 12.71
#